data_1c6f1229961ac03e8aea7633d18175d7
#
_entry.id   1c6f1229961ac03e8aea7633d18175d7
#
_cell.length_a   1.000
_cell.length_b   1.000
_cell.length_c   1.000
_cell.angle_alpha   90.00
_cell.angle_beta   90.00
_cell.angle_gamma   90.00
#
_symmetry.space_group_name_H-M   'P 1'
#
loop_
_entity.id
_entity.type
_entity.pdbx_description
1 polymer ?
#
loop_
_entity_poly.entity_id
_entity_poly.type
_entity_poly.pdbx_seq_one_letter_code
_entity_poly.pdbx_strand_id
1 'polypeptide(L)'
;MAKDKKIIIANWKMNPQTSEEAIRLVKSLFVSRFSKNTEIIIAPPFVYLELIKKILPKEVKLCAQNLSWAERGAYTGEISGLMIKNLGCDYVIIGHCERRYKIGESDEMINLKLKAALKYGLIPILAVGEKEQNND
;
A
#
# COMPACT_ATOMS: atom_id res chain seq x y z
N MET A 1 -10.18 -25.25 14.69
CA MET A 1 -10.43 -23.82 14.43
C MET A 1 -9.16 -23.18 13.89
N ALA A 2 -9.19 -22.65 12.68
CA ALA A 2 -8.07 -21.85 12.17
C ALA A 2 -7.88 -20.65 13.12
N LYS A 3 -6.70 -20.51 13.72
CA LYS A 3 -6.37 -19.32 14.53
C LYS A 3 -6.45 -18.12 13.58
N ASP A 4 -7.24 -17.11 13.94
CA ASP A 4 -7.36 -15.87 13.19
C ASP A 4 -5.97 -15.29 12.93
N LYS A 5 -5.62 -15.15 11.65
CA LYS A 5 -4.34 -14.58 11.23
C LYS A 5 -4.37 -13.08 11.49
N LYS A 6 -3.43 -12.60 12.30
CA LYS A 6 -3.26 -11.15 12.52
C LYS A 6 -2.59 -10.50 11.31
N ILE A 7 -3.03 -9.31 10.95
CA ILE A 7 -2.44 -8.51 9.87
C ILE A 7 -1.89 -7.22 10.48
N ILE A 8 -0.61 -6.94 10.20
CA ILE A 8 0.05 -5.69 10.60
C ILE A 8 0.47 -4.97 9.32
N ILE A 9 0.03 -3.73 9.17
CA ILE A 9 0.31 -2.91 7.99
C ILE A 9 1.13 -1.71 8.41
N ALA A 10 2.35 -1.59 7.87
CA ALA A 10 3.21 -0.44 8.05
C ALA A 10 3.11 0.48 6.83
N ASN A 11 2.25 1.49 6.92
CA ASN A 11 2.18 2.53 5.91
C ASN A 11 3.29 3.56 6.15
N TRP A 12 4.28 3.61 5.26
CA TRP A 12 5.41 4.53 5.37
C TRP A 12 5.04 5.97 5.02
N LYS A 13 3.89 6.16 4.39
CA LYS A 13 3.41 7.46 3.91
C LYS A 13 4.45 8.07 2.95
N MET A 14 4.76 9.36 3.06
CA MET A 14 5.73 10.05 2.21
C MET A 14 7.13 10.05 2.86
N ASN A 15 7.58 8.88 3.30
CA ASN A 15 8.88 8.62 3.93
C ASN A 15 9.45 7.26 3.46
N PRO A 16 10.76 7.03 3.59
CA PRO A 16 11.83 8.00 3.84
C PRO A 16 12.13 8.87 2.62
N GLN A 17 13.10 9.78 2.73
CA GLN A 17 13.44 10.70 1.64
C GLN A 17 14.52 10.14 0.69
N THR A 18 15.24 9.07 1.10
CA THR A 18 16.32 8.48 0.29
C THR A 18 16.19 6.96 0.17
N SER A 19 16.76 6.42 -0.90
CA SER A 19 16.81 4.97 -1.13
C SER A 19 17.62 4.24 -0.06
N GLU A 20 18.69 4.85 0.44
CA GLU A 20 19.55 4.31 1.48
C GLU A 20 18.79 4.13 2.80
N GLU A 21 17.96 5.12 3.15
CA GLU A 21 17.08 5.02 4.32
C GLU A 21 16.02 3.94 4.14
N ALA A 22 15.42 3.83 2.96
CA ALA A 22 14.46 2.79 2.64
C ALA A 22 15.08 1.38 2.78
N ILE A 23 16.30 1.18 2.29
CA ILE A 23 17.05 -0.07 2.44
C ILE A 23 17.33 -0.37 3.92
N ARG A 24 17.74 0.62 4.72
CA ARG A 24 17.98 0.43 6.16
C ARG A 24 16.72 0.01 6.90
N LEU A 25 15.57 0.63 6.59
CA LEU A 25 14.29 0.25 7.18
C LEU A 25 13.91 -1.21 6.86
N VAL A 26 14.07 -1.64 5.62
CA VAL A 26 13.80 -3.04 5.25
C VAL A 26 14.77 -3.99 5.95
N LYS A 27 16.05 -3.65 6.00
CA LYS A 27 17.05 -4.49 6.68
C LYS A 27 16.77 -4.67 8.17
N SER A 28 16.17 -3.68 8.83
CA SER A 28 15.78 -3.81 10.24
C SER A 28 14.71 -4.89 10.46
N LEU A 29 13.90 -5.22 9.44
CA LEU A 29 12.89 -6.28 9.52
C LEU A 29 13.52 -7.68 9.59
N PHE A 30 14.73 -7.89 9.04
CA PHE A 30 15.41 -9.18 9.07
C PHE A 30 15.83 -9.64 10.47
N VAL A 31 15.96 -8.69 11.39
CA VAL A 31 16.32 -8.98 12.79
C VAL A 31 15.13 -9.44 13.60
N SER A 32 13.92 -9.19 13.09
CA SER A 32 12.68 -9.47 13.79
C SER A 32 12.17 -10.87 13.46
N ARG A 33 11.82 -11.65 14.50
CA ARG A 33 11.12 -12.92 14.34
C ARG A 33 9.62 -12.66 14.38
N PHE A 34 8.96 -12.82 13.26
CA PHE A 34 7.51 -12.69 13.19
C PHE A 34 6.82 -14.01 13.55
N SER A 35 5.70 -13.91 14.25
CA SER A 35 4.86 -15.09 14.53
C SER A 35 4.29 -15.65 13.22
N LYS A 36 4.24 -16.98 13.08
CA LYS A 36 3.63 -17.65 11.93
C LYS A 36 2.15 -17.29 11.72
N ASN A 37 1.47 -16.79 12.76
CA ASN A 37 0.09 -16.35 12.69
C ASN A 37 -0.06 -14.85 12.39
N THR A 38 1.04 -14.18 12.02
CA THR A 38 1.00 -12.74 11.70
C THR A 38 1.48 -12.52 10.27
N GLU A 39 0.68 -11.80 9.50
CA GLU A 39 1.08 -11.30 8.19
C GLU A 39 1.57 -9.87 8.32
N ILE A 40 2.79 -9.64 7.86
CA ILE A 40 3.41 -8.31 7.86
C ILE A 40 3.33 -7.75 6.45
N ILE A 41 2.79 -6.56 6.34
CA ILE A 41 2.62 -5.82 5.09
C ILE A 41 3.31 -4.47 5.24
N ILE A 42 4.19 -4.12 4.30
CA ILE A 42 4.79 -2.78 4.24
C ILE A 42 4.31 -2.05 3.01
N ALA A 43 4.02 -0.76 3.16
CA ALA A 43 3.55 0.11 2.09
C ALA A 43 4.50 1.31 1.93
N PRO A 44 5.61 1.14 1.21
CA PRO A 44 6.54 2.22 0.90
C PRO A 44 6.00 3.12 -0.22
N PRO A 45 6.57 4.34 -0.41
CA PRO A 45 6.33 5.15 -1.60
C PRO A 45 6.62 4.39 -2.90
N PHE A 46 5.91 4.74 -3.99
CA PHE A 46 6.05 4.11 -5.30
C PHE A 46 7.49 4.03 -5.79
N VAL A 47 8.27 5.10 -5.58
CA VAL A 47 9.67 5.22 -6.02
C VAL A 47 10.60 4.15 -5.44
N TYR A 48 10.19 3.47 -4.37
CA TYR A 48 10.99 2.43 -3.70
C TYR A 48 10.44 1.02 -3.90
N LEU A 49 9.26 0.83 -4.52
CA LEU A 49 8.63 -0.48 -4.63
C LEU A 49 9.52 -1.52 -5.31
N GLU A 50 10.11 -1.19 -6.45
CA GLU A 50 10.98 -2.12 -7.17
C GLU A 50 12.26 -2.45 -6.39
N LEU A 51 12.89 -1.43 -5.81
CA LEU A 51 14.09 -1.60 -4.99
C LEU A 51 13.82 -2.50 -3.79
N ILE A 52 12.73 -2.22 -3.07
CA ILE A 52 12.36 -2.95 -1.86
C ILE A 52 11.95 -4.38 -2.21
N LYS A 53 11.23 -4.61 -3.29
CA LYS A 53 10.85 -5.97 -3.71
C LYS A 53 12.05 -6.90 -3.86
N LYS A 54 13.18 -6.39 -4.32
CA LYS A 54 14.42 -7.17 -4.54
C LYS A 54 15.08 -7.64 -3.23
N ILE A 55 14.83 -6.92 -2.14
CA ILE A 55 15.48 -7.16 -0.84
C ILE A 55 14.50 -7.54 0.28
N LEU A 56 13.20 -7.60 -0.02
CA LEU A 56 12.17 -7.88 0.98
C LEU A 56 12.23 -9.34 1.45
N PRO A 57 12.16 -9.59 2.78
CA PRO A 57 11.99 -10.94 3.30
C PRO A 57 10.75 -11.62 2.70
N LYS A 58 10.83 -12.92 2.40
CA LYS A 58 9.75 -13.68 1.75
C LYS A 58 8.45 -13.69 2.57
N GLU A 59 8.58 -13.57 3.88
CA GLU A 59 7.47 -13.55 4.84
C GLU A 59 6.74 -12.21 4.89
N VAL A 60 7.34 -11.15 4.34
CA VAL A 60 6.77 -9.80 4.33
C VAL A 60 6.11 -9.52 2.99
N LYS A 61 4.91 -8.98 3.03
CA LYS A 61 4.13 -8.62 1.85
C LYS A 61 4.35 -7.17 1.45
N LEU A 62 4.31 -6.91 0.14
CA LEU A 62 4.46 -5.58 -0.41
C LEU A 62 3.10 -4.99 -0.76
N CYS A 63 2.90 -3.73 -0.39
CA CYS A 63 1.67 -2.99 -0.62
C CYS A 63 1.98 -1.65 -1.31
N ALA A 64 1.20 -1.29 -2.30
CA ALA A 64 1.21 0.07 -2.85
C ALA A 64 0.33 1.00 -2.01
N GLN A 65 0.68 2.28 -1.94
CA GLN A 65 -0.07 3.27 -1.14
C GLN A 65 -1.30 3.84 -1.85
N ASN A 66 -1.44 3.59 -3.16
CA ASN A 66 -2.51 4.05 -4.02
C ASN A 66 -2.45 3.34 -5.37
N LEU A 67 -3.46 3.52 -6.22
CA LEU A 67 -3.42 3.20 -7.65
C LEU A 67 -4.36 4.13 -8.43
N SER A 68 -4.11 4.25 -9.74
CA SER A 68 -5.07 4.84 -10.66
C SER A 68 -6.16 3.83 -11.02
N TRP A 69 -7.39 4.29 -11.24
CA TRP A 69 -8.45 3.46 -11.81
C TRP A 69 -8.26 3.20 -13.30
N ALA A 70 -7.50 4.06 -13.99
CA ALA A 70 -7.22 3.91 -15.42
C ALA A 70 -6.17 2.80 -15.64
N GLU A 71 -6.36 2.01 -16.68
CA GLU A 71 -5.43 0.93 -17.04
C GLU A 71 -4.14 1.47 -17.65
N ARG A 72 -4.29 2.43 -18.53
CA ARG A 72 -3.21 3.10 -19.29
C ARG A 72 -3.76 4.35 -19.97
N GLY A 73 -2.89 5.17 -20.50
CA GLY A 73 -3.28 6.32 -21.32
C GLY A 73 -2.65 7.63 -20.86
N ALA A 74 -3.28 8.75 -21.20
CA ALA A 74 -2.80 10.09 -20.93
C ALA A 74 -3.15 10.53 -19.51
N TYR A 75 -2.51 9.92 -18.52
CA TYR A 75 -2.67 10.20 -17.09
C TYR A 75 -1.31 10.46 -16.46
N THR A 76 -0.71 11.59 -16.82
CA THR A 76 0.64 11.96 -16.36
C THR A 76 0.75 11.90 -14.82
N GLY A 77 1.72 11.13 -14.33
CA GLY A 77 1.97 10.95 -12.89
C GLY A 77 1.20 9.81 -12.23
N GLU A 78 0.20 9.21 -12.90
CA GLU A 78 -0.57 8.10 -12.36
C GLU A 78 0.11 6.74 -12.57
N ILE A 79 -0.16 5.82 -11.66
CA ILE A 79 0.37 4.46 -11.67
C ILE A 79 -0.79 3.47 -11.69
N SER A 80 -0.86 2.64 -12.73
CA SER A 80 -1.95 1.69 -12.88
C SER A 80 -1.81 0.47 -11.97
N GLY A 81 -2.93 -0.21 -11.71
CA GLY A 81 -2.94 -1.44 -10.94
C GLY A 81 -2.09 -2.54 -11.58
N LEU A 82 -2.01 -2.58 -12.92
CA LEU A 82 -1.17 -3.55 -13.64
C LEU A 82 0.34 -3.29 -13.39
N MET A 83 0.78 -2.02 -13.40
CA MET A 83 2.17 -1.65 -13.07
C MET A 83 2.52 -2.12 -11.65
N ILE A 84 1.63 -1.86 -10.69
CA ILE A 84 1.80 -2.26 -9.28
C ILE A 84 1.87 -3.78 -9.15
N LYS A 85 0.98 -4.50 -9.81
CA LYS A 85 0.98 -5.97 -9.80
C LYS A 85 2.25 -6.54 -10.39
N ASN A 86 2.73 -5.97 -11.50
CA ASN A 86 3.96 -6.39 -12.17
C ASN A 86 5.21 -6.16 -11.30
N LEU A 87 5.21 -5.13 -10.45
CA LEU A 87 6.26 -4.92 -9.44
C LEU A 87 6.23 -5.94 -8.29
N GLY A 88 5.22 -6.81 -8.26
CA GLY A 88 5.07 -7.86 -7.26
C GLY A 88 4.43 -7.40 -5.95
N CYS A 89 3.61 -6.35 -5.99
CA CYS A 89 2.74 -6.02 -4.86
C CYS A 89 1.61 -7.03 -4.75
N ASP A 90 1.29 -7.40 -3.51
CA ASP A 90 0.14 -8.23 -3.18
C ASP A 90 -1.08 -7.37 -2.81
N TYR A 91 -0.85 -6.21 -2.20
CA TYR A 91 -1.84 -5.32 -1.60
C TYR A 91 -1.77 -3.91 -2.17
N VAL A 92 -2.86 -3.16 -1.97
CA VAL A 92 -2.91 -1.71 -2.25
C VAL A 92 -3.82 -1.00 -1.26
N ILE A 93 -3.36 0.12 -0.69
CA ILE A 93 -4.19 0.99 0.17
C ILE A 93 -5.07 1.87 -0.74
N ILE A 94 -6.36 1.94 -0.43
CA ILE A 94 -7.34 2.73 -1.16
C ILE A 94 -8.16 3.57 -0.19
N GLY A 95 -8.38 4.84 -0.53
CA GLY A 95 -9.25 5.73 0.23
C GLY A 95 -8.68 6.18 1.56
N HIS A 96 -7.34 6.18 1.73
CA HIS A 96 -6.71 6.69 2.95
C HIS A 96 -7.16 8.13 3.25
N CYS A 97 -7.35 8.46 4.53
CA CYS A 97 -7.89 9.77 4.95
C CYS A 97 -7.08 10.95 4.38
N GLU A 98 -5.75 10.83 4.30
CA GLU A 98 -4.90 11.87 3.70
C GLU A 98 -5.25 12.12 2.23
N ARG A 99 -5.61 11.07 1.46
CA ARG A 99 -6.01 11.22 0.07
C ARG A 99 -7.42 11.79 -0.07
N ARG A 100 -8.33 11.39 0.80
CA ARG A 100 -9.69 11.95 0.85
C ARG A 100 -9.68 13.44 1.16
N TYR A 101 -8.98 13.85 2.21
CA TYR A 101 -9.10 15.20 2.77
C TYR A 101 -8.06 16.18 2.27
N LYS A 102 -6.84 15.72 1.87
CA LYS A 102 -5.78 16.60 1.37
C LYS A 102 -5.72 16.64 -0.15
N ILE A 103 -6.13 15.57 -0.83
CA ILE A 103 -6.02 15.43 -2.29
C ILE A 103 -7.39 15.46 -2.95
N GLY A 104 -8.47 15.27 -2.18
CA GLY A 104 -9.84 15.40 -2.68
C GLY A 104 -10.38 14.15 -3.37
N GLU A 105 -9.92 12.96 -2.99
CA GLU A 105 -10.49 11.72 -3.51
C GLU A 105 -11.92 11.51 -3.03
N SER A 106 -12.86 11.43 -3.98
CA SER A 106 -14.28 11.15 -3.69
C SER A 106 -14.54 9.65 -3.53
N ASP A 107 -15.72 9.30 -2.99
CA ASP A 107 -16.14 7.91 -2.87
C ASP A 107 -16.30 7.23 -4.24
N GLU A 108 -16.72 7.98 -5.28
CA GLU A 108 -16.80 7.48 -6.64
C GLU A 108 -15.42 7.11 -7.19
N MET A 109 -14.42 7.98 -6.99
CA MET A 109 -13.03 7.69 -7.37
C MET A 109 -12.49 6.46 -6.63
N ILE A 110 -12.78 6.35 -5.34
CA ILE A 110 -12.37 5.23 -4.50
C ILE A 110 -13.02 3.93 -4.97
N ASN A 111 -14.31 3.95 -5.33
CA ASN A 111 -15.00 2.79 -5.90
C ASN A 111 -14.37 2.34 -7.23
N LEU A 112 -14.01 3.28 -8.11
CA LEU A 112 -13.31 2.96 -9.36
C LEU A 112 -11.93 2.32 -9.08
N LYS A 113 -11.18 2.84 -8.10
CA LYS A 113 -9.89 2.27 -7.68
C LYS A 113 -10.05 0.87 -7.10
N LEU A 114 -11.08 0.63 -6.29
CA LEU A 114 -11.39 -0.72 -5.77
C LEU A 114 -11.61 -1.72 -6.91
N LYS A 115 -12.44 -1.37 -7.89
CA LYS A 115 -12.69 -2.21 -9.05
C LYS A 115 -11.41 -2.50 -9.83
N ALA A 116 -10.56 -1.50 -10.03
CA ALA A 116 -9.28 -1.66 -10.70
C ALA A 116 -8.33 -2.58 -9.91
N ALA A 117 -8.24 -2.44 -8.59
CA ALA A 117 -7.44 -3.33 -7.75
C ALA A 117 -7.86 -4.79 -7.90
N LEU A 118 -9.15 -5.07 -7.77
CA LEU A 118 -9.71 -6.42 -7.90
C LEU A 118 -9.50 -7.00 -9.30
N LYS A 119 -9.65 -6.19 -10.34
CA LYS A 119 -9.42 -6.59 -11.74
C LYS A 119 -8.00 -7.13 -11.96
N TYR A 120 -7.01 -6.52 -11.32
CA TYR A 120 -5.60 -6.94 -11.45
C TYR A 120 -5.14 -7.92 -10.37
N GLY A 121 -6.05 -8.45 -9.55
CA GLY A 121 -5.73 -9.43 -8.51
C GLY A 121 -4.87 -8.85 -7.39
N LEU A 122 -5.01 -7.56 -7.11
CA LEU A 122 -4.49 -6.92 -5.91
C LEU A 122 -5.52 -7.04 -4.79
N ILE A 123 -5.05 -7.22 -3.57
CA ILE A 123 -5.94 -7.23 -2.39
C ILE A 123 -6.07 -5.79 -1.89
N PRO A 124 -7.25 -5.16 -2.00
CA PRO A 124 -7.43 -3.78 -1.55
C PRO A 124 -7.52 -3.71 -0.03
N ILE A 125 -6.83 -2.74 0.56
CA ILE A 125 -6.98 -2.31 1.94
C ILE A 125 -7.77 -1.00 1.90
N LEU A 126 -9.09 -1.11 2.03
CA LEU A 126 -9.97 0.05 2.02
C LEU A 126 -9.92 0.76 3.38
N ALA A 127 -9.40 1.98 3.40
CA ALA A 127 -9.44 2.83 4.58
C ALA A 127 -10.82 3.48 4.71
N VAL A 128 -11.47 3.23 5.83
CA VAL A 128 -12.78 3.79 6.20
C VAL A 128 -12.66 4.44 7.57
N GLY A 129 -13.47 5.46 7.83
CA GLY A 129 -13.48 6.15 9.10
C GLY A 129 -14.25 7.46 9.03
N GLU A 130 -14.59 7.98 10.18
CA GLU A 130 -15.24 9.26 10.30
C GLU A 130 -14.22 10.40 10.20
N LYS A 131 -14.67 11.54 9.72
CA LYS A 131 -13.91 12.78 9.78
C LYS A 131 -13.83 13.21 11.25
N GLU A 132 -12.63 13.56 11.73
CA GLU A 132 -12.51 14.16 13.07
C GLU A 132 -13.51 15.31 13.17
N GLN A 133 -14.46 15.18 14.08
CA GLN A 133 -15.25 16.33 14.49
C GLN A 133 -14.32 17.20 15.32
N ASN A 134 -14.02 18.40 14.83
CA ASN A 134 -13.47 19.45 15.69
C ASN A 134 -14.53 19.69 16.77
N ASN A 135 -14.30 19.15 17.95
CA ASN A 135 -15.00 19.59 19.14
C ASN A 135 -14.37 20.95 19.52
N ASP A 136 -14.92 22.02 18.93
CA ASP A 136 -14.73 23.39 19.44
C ASP A 136 -15.44 23.55 20.77
#